data_76581a2b22d4ee827e75c1e3c9ab2a9d
#
_entry.id   76581a2b22d4ee827e75c1e3c9ab2a9d
#
_cell.length_a   1.000
_cell.length_b   1.000
_cell.length_c   1.000
_cell.angle_alpha   90.00
_cell.angle_beta   90.00
_cell.angle_gamma   90.00
#
_symmetry.space_group_name_H-M   'P 1'
#
loop_
_entity.id
_entity.type
_entity.pdbx_description
1 polymer ?
#
loop_
_entity_poly.entity_id
_entity_poly.type
_entity_poly.pdbx_seq_one_letter_code
_entity_poly.pdbx_strand_id
1 'polypeptide(L)'
;MTGDLLSSFSSALSAILAIAVGAAVGGALRYALAELAVKWADSKLPGTWTANMIACFVAGVAAVVWSRGTSISNGMTPALAYATVMIGFAGGLSTWSTLAGEITRLKNQHFWRACGYLALTLIGGMIFAFAGMRLPPLVAN
;
A
#
# COMPACT_ATOMS: atom_id res chain seq x y z
N MET A 1 2.14 18.30 33.19
CA MET A 1 3.11 17.21 32.86
C MET A 1 2.45 15.82 32.73
N THR A 2 1.64 15.38 33.72
CA THR A 2 0.95 14.06 33.62
C THR A 2 -0.14 14.04 32.54
N GLY A 3 -0.90 15.13 32.37
CA GLY A 3 -1.94 15.23 31.33
C GLY A 3 -1.40 15.17 29.90
N ASP A 4 -0.26 15.79 29.66
CA ASP A 4 0.38 15.81 28.33
C ASP A 4 0.93 14.43 27.93
N LEU A 5 1.45 13.69 28.93
CA LEU A 5 1.91 12.31 28.70
C LEU A 5 0.76 11.36 28.38
N LEU A 6 -0.36 11.49 29.07
CA LEU A 6 -1.55 10.66 28.82
C LEU A 6 -2.17 10.96 27.46
N SER A 7 -2.26 12.23 27.06
CA SER A 7 -2.77 12.60 25.74
C SER A 7 -1.86 12.13 24.60
N SER A 8 -0.54 12.24 24.77
CA SER A 8 0.44 11.73 23.82
C SER A 8 0.39 10.21 23.68
N PHE A 9 0.23 9.50 24.80
CA PHE A 9 0.09 8.05 24.81
C PHE A 9 -1.19 7.59 24.09
N SER A 10 -2.33 8.23 24.38
CA SER A 10 -3.60 7.90 23.72
C SER A 10 -3.57 8.16 22.22
N SER A 11 -2.92 9.24 21.78
CA SER A 11 -2.74 9.56 20.36
C SER A 11 -1.84 8.55 19.67
N ALA A 12 -0.74 8.14 20.30
CA ALA A 12 0.14 7.11 19.75
C ALA A 12 -0.57 5.75 19.65
N LEU A 13 -1.33 5.36 20.66
CA LEU A 13 -2.09 4.11 20.66
C LEU A 13 -3.15 4.09 19.57
N SER A 14 -3.90 5.18 19.38
CA SER A 14 -4.89 5.30 18.32
C SER A 14 -4.25 5.19 16.91
N ALA A 15 -3.08 5.80 16.71
CA ALA A 15 -2.33 5.71 15.46
C ALA A 15 -1.85 4.26 15.19
N ILE A 16 -1.31 3.59 16.19
CA ILE A 16 -0.88 2.19 16.08
C ILE A 16 -2.05 1.28 15.72
N LEU A 17 -3.19 1.41 16.40
CA LEU A 17 -4.39 0.62 16.11
C LEU A 17 -4.92 0.87 14.71
N ALA A 18 -4.97 2.12 14.28
CA ALA A 18 -5.43 2.48 12.95
C ALA A 18 -4.52 1.92 11.84
N ILE A 19 -3.19 2.01 12.03
CA ILE A 19 -2.22 1.41 11.11
C ILE A 19 -2.36 -0.12 11.09
N ALA A 20 -2.53 -0.74 12.26
CA ALA A 20 -2.70 -2.20 12.35
C ALA A 20 -3.95 -2.70 11.61
N VAL A 21 -5.09 -1.99 11.74
CA VAL A 21 -6.31 -2.31 10.99
C VAL A 21 -6.08 -2.15 9.49
N GLY A 22 -5.48 -1.04 9.06
CA GLY A 22 -5.12 -0.83 7.64
C GLY A 22 -4.22 -1.95 7.12
N ALA A 23 -3.17 -2.31 7.87
CA ALA A 23 -2.23 -3.37 7.49
C ALA A 23 -2.89 -4.76 7.42
N ALA A 24 -3.81 -5.05 8.34
CA ALA A 24 -4.56 -6.31 8.32
C ALA A 24 -5.43 -6.43 7.06
N VAL A 25 -6.15 -5.36 6.69
CA VAL A 25 -6.96 -5.33 5.45
C VAL A 25 -6.07 -5.42 4.21
N GLY A 26 -4.99 -4.65 4.15
CA GLY A 26 -4.03 -4.69 3.04
C GLY A 26 -3.38 -6.06 2.88
N GLY A 27 -2.95 -6.68 3.98
CA GLY A 27 -2.38 -8.02 3.99
C GLY A 27 -3.36 -9.11 3.57
N ALA A 28 -4.61 -9.04 4.02
CA ALA A 28 -5.68 -9.95 3.61
C ALA A 28 -5.98 -9.84 2.10
N LEU A 29 -6.05 -8.63 1.57
CA LEU A 29 -6.25 -8.38 0.13
C LEU A 29 -5.07 -8.92 -0.69
N ARG A 30 -3.83 -8.69 -0.24
CA ARG A 30 -2.64 -9.26 -0.89
C ARG A 30 -2.71 -10.78 -0.95
N TYR A 31 -3.07 -11.42 0.16
CA TYR A 31 -3.23 -12.87 0.20
C TYR A 31 -4.29 -13.35 -0.80
N ALA A 32 -5.46 -12.71 -0.81
CA ALA A 32 -6.53 -13.04 -1.75
C ALA A 32 -6.10 -12.89 -3.22
N LEU A 33 -5.38 -11.82 -3.56
CA LEU A 33 -4.86 -11.60 -4.91
C LEU A 33 -3.84 -12.68 -5.31
N ALA A 34 -2.97 -13.10 -4.38
CA ALA A 34 -2.02 -14.18 -4.64
C ALA A 34 -2.72 -15.52 -4.87
N GLU A 35 -3.75 -15.86 -4.08
CA GLU A 35 -4.53 -17.08 -4.25
C GLU A 35 -5.34 -17.09 -5.55
N LEU A 36 -5.95 -15.95 -5.91
CA LEU A 36 -6.63 -15.79 -7.19
C LEU A 36 -5.68 -15.97 -8.37
N ALA A 37 -4.48 -15.39 -8.29
CA ALA A 37 -3.48 -15.50 -9.35
C ALA A 37 -3.05 -16.96 -9.56
N VAL A 38 -2.90 -17.74 -8.51
CA VAL A 38 -2.60 -19.18 -8.62
C VAL A 38 -3.70 -19.93 -9.36
N LYS A 39 -4.98 -19.61 -9.08
CA LYS A 39 -6.13 -20.26 -9.74
C LYS A 39 -6.21 -19.96 -11.24
N TRP A 40 -5.80 -18.77 -11.68
CA TRP A 40 -5.96 -18.32 -13.06
C TRP A 40 -4.70 -18.47 -13.92
N ALA A 41 -3.52 -18.34 -13.30
CA ALA A 41 -2.24 -18.28 -14.01
C ALA A 41 -1.22 -19.32 -13.53
N ASP A 42 -1.62 -20.22 -12.62
CA ASP A 42 -0.73 -21.22 -11.99
C ASP A 42 0.56 -20.60 -11.40
N SER A 43 0.47 -19.33 -11.00
CA SER A 43 1.61 -18.54 -10.51
C SER A 43 1.14 -17.43 -9.56
N LYS A 44 1.95 -17.13 -8.54
CA LYS A 44 1.70 -15.99 -7.63
C LYS A 44 2.17 -14.65 -8.21
N LEU A 45 3.01 -14.66 -9.23
CA LEU A 45 3.62 -13.46 -9.83
C LEU A 45 2.60 -12.36 -10.22
N PRO A 46 1.50 -12.68 -10.94
CA PRO A 46 0.51 -11.66 -11.28
C PRO A 46 -0.19 -11.08 -10.06
N GLY A 47 -0.42 -11.89 -9.01
CA GLY A 47 -1.05 -11.45 -7.77
C GLY A 47 -0.17 -10.47 -7.00
N THR A 48 1.12 -10.78 -6.85
CA THR A 48 2.10 -9.88 -6.23
C THR A 48 2.24 -8.58 -7.02
N TRP A 49 2.31 -8.67 -8.35
CA TRP A 49 2.38 -7.48 -9.22
C TRP A 49 1.14 -6.60 -9.05
N THR A 50 -0.06 -7.17 -9.13
CA THR A 50 -1.33 -6.44 -8.97
C THR A 50 -1.43 -5.78 -7.59
N ALA A 51 -1.06 -6.50 -6.52
CA ALA A 51 -1.06 -5.95 -5.16
C ALA A 51 -0.14 -4.72 -5.04
N ASN A 52 1.06 -4.79 -5.62
CA ASN A 52 1.99 -3.67 -5.62
C ASN A 52 1.47 -2.49 -6.46
N MET A 53 0.83 -2.72 -7.61
CA MET A 53 0.23 -1.66 -8.43
C MET A 53 -0.90 -0.93 -7.69
N ILE A 54 -1.83 -1.68 -7.07
CA ILE A 54 -2.91 -1.10 -6.27
C ILE A 54 -2.33 -0.30 -5.09
N ALA A 55 -1.33 -0.83 -4.39
CA ALA A 55 -0.69 -0.14 -3.29
C ALA A 55 -0.04 1.18 -3.72
N CYS A 56 0.68 1.20 -4.85
CA CYS A 56 1.27 2.41 -5.42
C CYS A 56 0.21 3.44 -5.82
N PHE A 57 -0.88 3.00 -6.43
CA PHE A 57 -1.99 3.86 -6.79
C PHE A 57 -2.64 4.51 -5.57
N VAL A 58 -2.98 3.71 -4.54
CA VAL A 58 -3.55 4.21 -3.29
C VAL A 58 -2.59 5.17 -2.58
N ALA A 59 -1.29 4.86 -2.59
CA ALA A 59 -0.26 5.74 -2.04
C ALA A 59 -0.24 7.10 -2.78
N GLY A 60 -0.35 7.10 -4.11
CA GLY A 60 -0.43 8.33 -4.90
C GLY A 60 -1.66 9.18 -4.57
N VAL A 61 -2.83 8.56 -4.45
CA VAL A 61 -4.07 9.24 -4.01
C VAL A 61 -3.90 9.82 -2.61
N ALA A 62 -3.43 9.02 -1.66
CA ALA A 62 -3.25 9.44 -0.27
C ALA A 62 -2.27 10.63 -0.14
N ALA A 63 -1.20 10.64 -0.93
CA ALA A 63 -0.23 11.73 -0.94
C ALA A 63 -0.86 13.08 -1.36
N VAL A 64 -1.74 13.08 -2.37
CA VAL A 64 -2.43 14.30 -2.83
C VAL A 64 -3.48 14.75 -1.82
N VAL A 65 -4.27 13.83 -1.30
CA VAL A 65 -5.29 14.15 -0.28
C VAL A 65 -4.64 14.77 0.95
N TRP A 66 -3.52 14.20 1.40
CA TRP A 66 -2.75 14.74 2.52
C TRP A 66 -2.16 16.13 2.22
N SER A 67 -1.52 16.30 1.05
CA SER A 67 -0.86 17.57 0.69
C SER A 67 -1.83 18.75 0.58
N ARG A 68 -3.11 18.48 0.31
CA ARG A 68 -4.16 19.50 0.20
C ARG A 68 -4.87 19.81 1.51
N GLY A 69 -4.51 19.15 2.59
CA GLY A 69 -5.10 19.38 3.91
C GLY A 69 -6.59 19.04 3.99
N THR A 70 -7.10 18.21 3.07
CA THR A 70 -8.51 17.82 3.06
C THR A 70 -8.84 17.01 4.30
N SER A 71 -9.75 17.52 5.13
CA SER A 71 -10.27 16.79 6.29
C SER A 71 -11.19 15.69 5.82
N ILE A 72 -10.85 14.43 6.10
CA ILE A 72 -11.79 13.32 5.91
C ILE A 72 -12.84 13.41 7.02
N SER A 73 -14.08 13.62 6.66
CA SER A 73 -15.18 14.09 7.52
C SER A 73 -15.77 13.07 8.51
N ASN A 74 -14.98 12.17 9.07
CA ASN A 74 -15.50 11.16 9.99
C ASN A 74 -14.84 11.18 11.39
N GLY A 75 -14.47 12.36 11.89
CA GLY A 75 -13.86 12.48 13.22
C GLY A 75 -12.41 11.99 13.32
N MET A 76 -11.85 11.43 12.25
CA MET A 76 -10.43 11.09 12.15
C MET A 76 -9.61 12.33 11.82
N THR A 77 -8.51 12.55 12.56
CA THR A 77 -7.57 13.57 12.15
C THR A 77 -6.96 13.23 10.77
N PRO A 78 -6.66 14.21 9.91
CA PRO A 78 -6.05 13.96 8.62
C PRO A 78 -4.78 13.10 8.71
N ALA A 79 -3.96 13.31 9.75
CA ALA A 79 -2.76 12.54 10.02
C ALA A 79 -3.06 11.05 10.27
N LEU A 80 -4.11 10.77 11.04
CA LEU A 80 -4.50 9.40 11.38
C LEU A 80 -5.05 8.67 10.14
N ALA A 81 -5.88 9.36 9.35
CA ALA A 81 -6.40 8.81 8.10
C ALA A 81 -5.27 8.49 7.11
N TYR A 82 -4.31 9.41 6.95
CA TYR A 82 -3.13 9.19 6.12
C TYR A 82 -2.30 7.99 6.60
N ALA A 83 -2.03 7.92 7.91
CA ALA A 83 -1.27 6.82 8.50
C ALA A 83 -1.97 5.46 8.27
N THR A 84 -3.30 5.40 8.42
CA THR A 84 -4.08 4.18 8.20
C THR A 84 -4.02 3.72 6.74
N VAL A 85 -4.23 4.63 5.79
CA VAL A 85 -4.30 4.30 4.35
C VAL A 85 -2.90 4.11 3.78
N MET A 86 -1.97 5.02 4.04
CA MET A 86 -0.64 5.00 3.43
C MET A 86 0.26 3.96 4.09
N ILE A 87 0.43 4.05 5.41
CA ILE A 87 1.36 3.19 6.15
C ILE A 87 0.70 1.83 6.40
N GLY A 88 -0.54 1.82 6.86
CA GLY A 88 -1.28 0.59 7.14
C GLY A 88 -1.66 -0.14 5.86
N PHE A 89 -2.68 0.32 5.15
CA PHE A 89 -3.26 -0.42 4.03
C PHE A 89 -2.28 -0.59 2.86
N ALA A 90 -1.72 0.50 2.32
CA ALA A 90 -0.80 0.41 1.19
C ALA A 90 0.50 -0.33 1.56
N GLY A 91 1.02 -0.12 2.79
CA GLY A 91 2.17 -0.85 3.31
C GLY A 91 1.90 -2.34 3.53
N GLY A 92 0.71 -2.70 4.03
CA GLY A 92 0.30 -4.10 4.22
C GLY A 92 0.01 -4.82 2.89
N LEU A 93 -0.51 -4.09 1.90
CA LEU A 93 -0.81 -4.61 0.57
C LEU A 93 0.46 -4.81 -0.27
N SER A 94 1.39 -3.84 -0.27
CA SER A 94 2.66 -3.97 -0.99
C SER A 94 3.62 -4.90 -0.26
N THR A 95 4.51 -5.54 -1.00
CA THR A 95 5.48 -6.46 -0.41
C THR A 95 6.79 -6.48 -1.18
N TRP A 96 7.84 -6.04 -0.49
CA TRP A 96 9.22 -6.14 -0.99
C TRP A 96 9.80 -7.53 -0.81
N SER A 97 9.48 -8.19 0.30
CA SER A 97 10.02 -9.52 0.62
C SER A 97 9.52 -10.59 -0.35
N THR A 98 8.23 -10.57 -0.68
CA THR A 98 7.65 -11.50 -1.68
C THR A 98 8.22 -11.23 -3.07
N LEU A 99 8.30 -9.96 -3.47
CA LEU A 99 8.92 -9.57 -4.74
C LEU A 99 10.38 -10.05 -4.83
N ALA A 100 11.17 -9.83 -3.79
CA ALA A 100 12.57 -10.28 -3.74
C ALA A 100 12.69 -11.81 -3.84
N GLY A 101 11.82 -12.55 -3.16
CA GLY A 101 11.76 -14.01 -3.23
C GLY A 101 11.40 -14.52 -4.63
N GLU A 102 10.43 -13.88 -5.30
CA GLU A 102 10.02 -14.20 -6.66
C GLU A 102 11.13 -13.91 -7.68
N ILE A 103 11.80 -12.76 -7.55
CA ILE A 103 12.95 -12.38 -8.38
C ILE A 103 14.08 -13.39 -8.22
N THR A 104 14.40 -13.78 -6.99
CA THR A 104 15.45 -14.77 -6.71
C THR A 104 15.12 -16.12 -7.34
N ARG A 105 13.85 -16.57 -7.24
CA ARG A 105 13.38 -17.79 -7.87
C ARG A 105 13.48 -17.73 -9.40
N LEU A 106 13.02 -16.62 -10.00
CA LEU A 106 13.11 -16.40 -11.45
C LEU A 106 14.56 -16.31 -11.93
N LYS A 107 15.43 -15.62 -11.19
CA LYS A 107 16.85 -15.48 -11.53
C LYS A 107 17.54 -16.82 -11.67
N ASN A 108 17.23 -17.79 -10.80
CA ASN A 108 17.83 -19.11 -10.81
C ASN A 108 17.38 -19.95 -12.04
N GLN A 109 16.25 -19.61 -12.65
CA GLN A 109 15.72 -20.28 -13.85
C GLN A 109 16.02 -19.48 -15.12
N HIS A 110 15.75 -18.17 -15.10
CA HIS A 110 15.86 -17.28 -16.26
C HIS A 110 16.19 -15.85 -15.83
N PHE A 111 17.45 -15.49 -15.87
CA PHE A 111 17.93 -14.15 -15.42
C PHE A 111 17.16 -12.98 -16.07
N TRP A 112 16.98 -13.01 -17.39
CA TRP A 112 16.30 -11.93 -18.12
C TRP A 112 14.82 -11.78 -17.76
N ARG A 113 14.15 -12.87 -17.41
CA ARG A 113 12.76 -12.82 -16.90
C ARG A 113 12.69 -12.17 -15.53
N ALA A 114 13.67 -12.41 -14.66
CA ALA A 114 13.76 -11.76 -13.36
C ALA A 114 13.97 -10.25 -13.50
N CYS A 115 14.89 -9.83 -14.38
CA CYS A 115 15.13 -8.41 -14.70
C CYS A 115 13.88 -7.74 -15.29
N GLY A 116 13.20 -8.39 -16.23
CA GLY A 116 11.98 -7.89 -16.84
C GLY A 116 10.84 -7.74 -15.83
N TYR A 117 10.64 -8.71 -14.94
CA TYR A 117 9.63 -8.65 -13.89
C TYR A 117 9.92 -7.53 -12.88
N LEU A 118 11.17 -7.37 -12.47
CA LEU A 118 11.60 -6.26 -11.59
C LEU A 118 11.34 -4.90 -12.27
N ALA A 119 11.79 -4.73 -13.51
CA ALA A 119 11.59 -3.50 -14.25
C ALA A 119 10.09 -3.18 -14.43
N LEU A 120 9.28 -4.18 -14.80
CA LEU A 120 7.83 -4.03 -14.94
C LEU A 120 7.17 -3.62 -13.63
N THR A 121 7.62 -4.17 -12.50
CA THR A 121 7.08 -3.83 -11.18
C THR A 121 7.47 -2.42 -10.77
N LEU A 122 8.71 -2.00 -10.97
CA LEU A 122 9.17 -0.66 -10.60
C LEU A 122 8.55 0.43 -11.50
N ILE A 123 8.62 0.25 -12.82
CA ILE A 123 8.06 1.22 -13.78
C ILE A 123 6.53 1.27 -13.64
N GLY A 124 5.88 0.11 -13.56
CA GLY A 124 4.44 0.03 -13.33
C GLY A 124 4.04 0.72 -12.02
N GLY A 125 4.74 0.46 -10.93
CA GLY A 125 4.49 1.12 -9.64
C GLY A 125 4.59 2.64 -9.71
N MET A 126 5.60 3.17 -10.42
CA MET A 126 5.74 4.61 -10.65
C MET A 126 4.57 5.18 -11.46
N ILE A 127 4.15 4.49 -12.54
CA ILE A 127 3.01 4.91 -13.37
C ILE A 127 1.73 4.92 -12.55
N PHE A 128 1.46 3.87 -11.75
CA PHE A 128 0.27 3.77 -10.93
C PHE A 128 0.26 4.80 -9.78
N ALA A 129 1.40 5.07 -9.14
CA ALA A 129 1.52 6.14 -8.16
C ALA A 129 1.23 7.51 -8.78
N PHE A 130 1.81 7.78 -9.96
CA PHE A 130 1.56 9.03 -10.68
C PHE A 130 0.10 9.15 -11.15
N ALA A 131 -0.51 8.07 -11.62
CA ALA A 131 -1.93 8.04 -11.96
C ALA A 131 -2.81 8.35 -10.73
N GLY A 132 -2.49 7.76 -9.57
CA GLY A 132 -3.16 8.07 -8.31
C GLY A 132 -3.05 9.54 -7.92
N MET A 133 -1.89 10.16 -8.12
CA MET A 133 -1.69 11.60 -7.86
C MET A 133 -2.49 12.50 -8.82
N ARG A 134 -2.83 12.01 -10.02
CA ARG A 134 -3.57 12.78 -11.03
C ARG A 134 -5.09 12.70 -10.87
N LEU A 135 -5.60 11.78 -10.05
CA LEU A 135 -7.03 11.76 -9.78
C LEU A 135 -7.43 13.10 -9.15
N PRO A 136 -8.44 13.79 -9.71
CA PRO A 136 -9.01 14.95 -9.04
C PRO A 136 -9.49 14.48 -7.66
N PRO A 137 -9.30 15.29 -6.60
CA PRO A 137 -9.76 14.91 -5.27
C PRO A 137 -11.27 14.72 -5.32
N LEU A 138 -11.71 13.49 -5.04
CA LEU A 138 -13.12 13.14 -4.92
C LEU A 138 -13.82 13.88 -3.75
N VAL A 139 -13.13 14.83 -3.12
CA VAL A 139 -13.55 15.54 -1.90
C VAL A 139 -13.34 17.04 -2.03
N ALA A 140 -13.40 17.60 -3.23
CA ALA A 140 -13.40 19.04 -3.42
C ALA A 140 -14.81 19.50 -3.83
N ASN A 141 -15.74 19.51 -2.87
CA ASN A 141 -16.93 20.38 -2.82
C ASN A 141 -17.30 20.62 -1.38
#